data_bea9e321d5523919bd6788e216ebe6b4
#
_entry.id   bea9e321d5523919bd6788e216ebe6b4
#
_cell.length_a   1.000
_cell.length_b   1.000
_cell.length_c   1.000
_cell.angle_alpha   90.00
_cell.angle_beta   90.00
_cell.angle_gamma   90.00
#
_symmetry.space_group_name_H-M   'P 1'
#
loop_
_entity.id
_entity.type
_entity.pdbx_description
1 polymer ?
#
loop_
_entity_poly.entity_id
_entity_poly.type
_entity_poly.pdbx_seq_one_letter_code
_entity_poly.pdbx_strand_id
1 'polypeptide(L)'
;NNFPSKIIEGDNLDINIINNTDYFLKVYMNNQLLTEGTDYQYINNNLVVTNINGDIKIYFKMPICQRATVLHTEECKGNYCNGIGYKPGGAMGSSTITYGSLGTTGELKSGDAFDCDVNGDGIYDPETERFYYVKDLENNDNIAVLIYYNNVSNGTPSNDTYYQYYTIAENWHGPLNAMSQLPTTAQWKNVKLSQTSRKLVNEYGTTSSKDGHSYPETLDYSNYAARLLTMAEVKKLTTAYIPSWKNGELDAHLYLVENTNFSKKDNSKFDGYWLETPRNTMSNHGWIIYATARRVHSVEVQRTDVLVGVRPVIEVSKNDISY
;
A
#
# COMPACT_ATOMS: atom_id res chain seq x y z
N ASN A 1 9.52 34.86 8.01
CA ASN A 1 10.49 34.62 6.93
C ASN A 1 10.51 35.88 6.06
N ASN A 2 11.62 36.61 6.04
CA ASN A 2 11.81 37.72 5.12
C ASN A 2 12.36 37.15 3.80
N PHE A 3 11.50 37.01 2.83
CA PHE A 3 11.92 36.70 1.47
C PHE A 3 12.43 37.96 0.80
N PRO A 4 13.56 37.95 0.10
CA PRO A 4 13.97 39.08 -0.70
C PRO A 4 12.90 39.37 -1.76
N SER A 5 12.50 40.62 -1.89
CA SER A 5 11.46 41.01 -2.85
C SER A 5 11.95 40.98 -4.31
N LYS A 6 13.24 40.81 -4.54
CA LYS A 6 13.86 40.78 -5.85
C LYS A 6 15.23 40.09 -5.79
N ILE A 7 15.48 39.17 -6.72
CA ILE A 7 16.74 38.50 -6.92
C ILE A 7 17.19 38.76 -8.35
N ILE A 8 18.46 38.99 -8.56
CA ILE A 8 19.03 39.25 -9.89
C ILE A 8 19.23 37.92 -10.58
N GLU A 9 18.93 37.83 -11.87
CA GLU A 9 19.17 36.61 -12.67
C GLU A 9 20.65 36.20 -12.61
N GLY A 10 20.89 34.91 -12.33
CA GLY A 10 22.23 34.36 -12.13
C GLY A 10 22.72 34.39 -10.68
N ASP A 11 22.02 35.05 -9.76
CA ASP A 11 22.33 35.02 -8.33
C ASP A 11 21.81 33.74 -7.66
N ASN A 12 22.26 33.53 -6.42
CA ASN A 12 21.75 32.47 -5.58
C ASN A 12 20.72 33.04 -4.60
N LEU A 13 19.67 32.25 -4.35
CA LEU A 13 18.75 32.51 -3.26
C LEU A 13 19.23 31.76 -2.03
N ASP A 14 19.48 32.47 -0.93
CA ASP A 14 19.87 31.89 0.36
C ASP A 14 18.83 32.34 1.40
N ILE A 15 18.07 31.36 1.92
CA ILE A 15 16.96 31.62 2.84
C ILE A 15 17.09 30.71 4.06
N ASN A 16 17.14 31.31 5.24
CA ASN A 16 17.00 30.60 6.49
C ASN A 16 15.51 30.39 6.81
N ILE A 17 15.09 29.15 6.94
CA ILE A 17 13.71 28.74 7.21
C ILE A 17 13.58 28.46 8.70
N ILE A 18 12.96 29.42 9.41
CA ILE A 18 12.77 29.29 10.86
C ILE A 18 11.53 28.47 11.17
N ASN A 19 11.60 27.61 12.18
CA ASN A 19 10.54 26.72 12.67
C ASN A 19 10.18 25.57 11.72
N ASN A 20 11.18 24.87 11.22
CA ASN A 20 10.91 23.69 10.45
C ASN A 20 11.39 22.45 11.17
N THR A 21 10.46 21.63 11.60
CA THR A 21 10.81 20.32 12.13
C THR A 21 10.46 19.19 11.18
N ASP A 22 9.45 19.33 10.29
CA ASP A 22 8.99 18.17 9.52
C ASP A 22 8.28 18.53 8.21
N TYR A 23 8.69 19.60 7.54
CA TYR A 23 8.07 20.00 6.27
C TYR A 23 8.85 19.48 5.08
N PHE A 24 8.13 18.89 4.15
CA PHE A 24 8.63 18.53 2.85
C PHE A 24 8.79 19.78 2.01
N LEU A 25 10.03 20.09 1.63
CA LEU A 25 10.35 21.27 0.84
C LEU A 25 10.27 20.94 -0.65
N LYS A 26 9.50 21.73 -1.40
CA LYS A 26 9.52 21.72 -2.86
C LYS A 26 9.87 23.08 -3.39
N VAL A 27 10.87 23.10 -4.24
CA VAL A 27 11.34 24.31 -4.91
C VAL A 27 11.06 24.18 -6.40
N TYR A 28 10.42 25.19 -6.97
CA TYR A 28 10.17 25.28 -8.41
C TYR A 28 10.83 26.52 -8.95
N MET A 29 11.35 26.42 -10.16
CA MET A 29 11.81 27.57 -10.94
C MET A 29 11.10 27.53 -12.30
N ASN A 30 10.45 28.64 -12.67
CA ASN A 30 9.61 28.73 -13.88
C ASN A 30 8.56 27.60 -13.97
N ASN A 31 7.97 27.20 -12.85
CA ASN A 31 7.03 26.08 -12.69
C ASN A 31 7.64 24.68 -12.93
N GLN A 32 8.95 24.54 -13.09
CA GLN A 32 9.63 23.24 -13.11
C GLN A 32 10.13 22.90 -11.71
N LEU A 33 9.88 21.67 -11.27
CA LEU A 33 10.38 21.16 -9.99
C LEU A 33 11.89 21.02 -10.06
N LEU A 34 12.58 21.61 -9.08
CA LEU A 34 14.03 21.48 -8.91
C LEU A 34 14.41 20.23 -8.12
N THR A 35 15.61 19.73 -8.35
CA THR A 35 16.17 18.54 -7.70
C THR A 35 17.10 18.94 -6.55
N GLU A 36 16.86 18.41 -5.36
CA GLU A 36 17.75 18.60 -4.22
C GLU A 36 19.12 17.96 -4.50
N GLY A 37 20.18 18.63 -4.04
CA GLY A 37 21.55 18.22 -4.27
C GLY A 37 22.13 18.63 -5.63
N THR A 38 21.29 18.96 -6.62
CA THR A 38 21.71 19.43 -7.96
C THR A 38 21.36 20.88 -8.17
N ASP A 39 20.08 21.23 -8.03
CA ASP A 39 19.57 22.57 -8.34
C ASP A 39 19.44 23.44 -7.09
N TYR A 40 19.24 22.83 -5.94
CA TYR A 40 19.22 23.48 -4.64
C TYR A 40 19.79 22.57 -3.54
N GLN A 41 20.13 23.18 -2.42
CA GLN A 41 20.52 22.48 -1.19
C GLN A 41 19.64 22.98 -0.03
N TYR A 42 19.22 22.04 0.83
CA TYR A 42 18.51 22.34 2.05
C TYR A 42 19.21 21.67 3.23
N ILE A 43 19.99 22.45 3.99
CA ILE A 43 20.83 21.95 5.08
C ILE A 43 20.64 22.85 6.31
N ASN A 44 20.38 22.25 7.47
CA ASN A 44 20.22 22.96 8.73
C ASN A 44 19.24 24.14 8.64
N ASN A 45 18.07 23.91 8.02
CA ASN A 45 17.04 24.92 7.80
C ASN A 45 17.47 26.06 6.84
N ASN A 46 18.55 25.90 6.14
CA ASN A 46 18.99 26.85 5.13
C ASN A 46 18.76 26.30 3.72
N LEU A 47 17.92 26.98 2.95
CA LEU A 47 17.66 26.69 1.53
C LEU A 47 18.54 27.56 0.67
N VAL A 48 19.39 26.95 -0.13
CA VAL A 48 20.21 27.60 -1.15
C VAL A 48 19.80 27.12 -2.53
N VAL A 49 19.22 28.00 -3.35
CA VAL A 49 18.92 27.74 -4.77
C VAL A 49 19.97 28.45 -5.61
N THR A 50 20.61 27.72 -6.52
CA THR A 50 21.69 28.27 -7.34
C THR A 50 21.23 28.60 -8.76
N ASN A 51 21.92 29.56 -9.42
CA ASN A 51 21.71 29.89 -10.84
C ASN A 51 20.23 30.25 -11.17
N ILE A 52 19.65 31.14 -10.39
CA ILE A 52 18.26 31.57 -10.60
C ILE A 52 18.12 32.29 -11.95
N ASN A 53 17.23 31.74 -12.79
CA ASN A 53 16.91 32.31 -14.11
C ASN A 53 15.42 32.56 -14.33
N GLY A 54 14.66 32.70 -13.23
CA GLY A 54 13.23 32.95 -13.30
C GLY A 54 12.52 32.89 -11.95
N ASP A 55 11.22 32.80 -12.00
CA ASP A 55 10.36 32.80 -10.81
C ASP A 55 10.60 31.57 -9.92
N ILE A 56 10.94 31.82 -8.66
CA ILE A 56 11.08 30.76 -7.65
C ILE A 56 9.80 30.64 -6.84
N LYS A 57 9.28 29.42 -6.74
CA LYS A 57 8.17 29.08 -5.86
C LYS A 57 8.63 28.01 -4.84
N ILE A 58 8.43 28.31 -3.58
CA ILE A 58 8.80 27.42 -2.48
C ILE A 58 7.53 26.98 -1.76
N TYR A 59 7.32 25.67 -1.69
CA TYR A 59 6.19 25.08 -0.98
C TYR A 59 6.68 24.28 0.20
N PHE A 60 6.09 24.56 1.35
CA PHE A 60 6.23 23.76 2.55
C PHE A 60 4.94 23.00 2.77
N LYS A 61 4.99 21.71 2.65
CA LYS A 61 3.86 20.82 2.89
C LYS A 61 4.36 19.63 3.69
N MET A 62 3.61 19.21 4.70
CA MET A 62 3.87 17.92 5.30
C MET A 62 3.65 16.84 4.23
N PRO A 63 4.56 15.87 4.06
CA PRO A 63 4.29 14.75 3.20
C PRO A 63 3.07 13.99 3.73
N ILE A 64 2.34 13.30 2.87
CA ILE A 64 1.30 12.36 3.32
C ILE A 64 1.96 11.15 3.97
N CYS A 65 3.08 10.68 3.41
CA CYS A 65 3.84 9.55 3.94
C CYS A 65 5.30 9.94 4.16
N GLN A 66 5.86 9.54 5.27
CA GLN A 66 7.28 9.59 5.54
C GLN A 66 7.84 8.19 5.72
N ARG A 67 9.12 8.00 5.40
CA ARG A 67 9.79 6.72 5.59
C ARG A 67 9.75 6.32 7.07
N ALA A 68 9.40 5.07 7.34
CA ALA A 68 9.39 4.54 8.69
C ALA A 68 10.80 4.60 9.32
N THR A 69 10.86 4.90 10.60
CA THR A 69 12.11 4.91 11.37
C THR A 69 12.34 3.59 12.12
N VAL A 70 11.28 2.80 12.28
CA VAL A 70 11.31 1.49 12.94
C VAL A 70 10.44 0.50 12.17
N LEU A 71 10.87 -0.75 12.08
CA LEU A 71 10.09 -1.81 11.44
C LEU A 71 9.21 -2.52 12.45
N HIS A 72 8.05 -2.96 12.02
CA HIS A 72 7.24 -3.90 12.78
C HIS A 72 7.95 -5.24 12.87
N THR A 73 7.93 -5.82 14.06
CA THR A 73 8.50 -7.13 14.32
C THR A 73 7.52 -7.98 15.10
N GLU A 74 7.58 -9.28 14.90
CA GLU A 74 6.76 -10.25 15.61
C GLU A 74 7.62 -11.40 16.12
N GLU A 75 7.50 -11.74 17.41
CA GLU A 75 8.06 -12.98 17.92
C GLU A 75 7.22 -14.17 17.49
N CYS A 76 7.87 -15.06 16.80
CA CYS A 76 7.26 -16.30 16.36
C CYS A 76 7.66 -17.45 17.25
N LYS A 77 6.69 -18.06 17.94
CA LYS A 77 6.90 -19.23 18.81
C LYS A 77 6.10 -20.42 18.30
N GLY A 78 6.78 -21.53 18.00
CA GLY A 78 6.16 -22.80 17.65
C GLY A 78 6.02 -23.13 16.17
N ASN A 79 5.18 -24.11 15.85
CA ASN A 79 5.09 -24.71 14.51
C ASN A 79 4.37 -23.86 13.46
N TYR A 80 3.74 -22.75 13.87
CA TYR A 80 2.87 -21.92 13.04
C TYR A 80 3.36 -20.48 12.97
N CYS A 81 4.67 -20.30 12.84
CA CYS A 81 5.21 -18.97 12.65
C CYS A 81 4.80 -18.38 11.31
N ASN A 82 4.08 -17.27 11.33
CA ASN A 82 3.82 -16.49 10.12
C ASN A 82 5.13 -16.11 9.47
N GLY A 83 5.34 -16.62 8.28
CA GLY A 83 6.40 -16.20 7.42
C GLY A 83 7.74 -16.90 7.53
N ILE A 84 8.07 -17.58 8.62
CA ILE A 84 9.31 -18.34 8.69
C ILE A 84 9.00 -19.82 8.76
N GLY A 85 9.10 -20.48 7.62
CA GLY A 85 8.64 -21.81 7.32
C GLY A 85 8.66 -22.84 8.42
N TYR A 86 7.58 -23.59 8.52
CA TYR A 86 7.55 -24.92 9.08
C TYR A 86 8.69 -25.75 8.47
N LYS A 87 9.67 -26.11 9.28
CA LYS A 87 10.60 -27.20 8.97
C LYS A 87 10.12 -28.45 9.68
N PRO A 88 9.55 -29.43 8.97
CA PRO A 88 9.22 -30.71 9.58
C PRO A 88 10.47 -31.31 10.26
N GLY A 89 10.40 -31.59 11.55
CA GLY A 89 11.51 -32.18 12.32
C GLY A 89 12.59 -31.22 12.83
N GLY A 90 12.41 -29.90 12.67
CA GLY A 90 13.31 -28.90 13.25
C GLY A 90 13.01 -28.62 14.72
N ALA A 91 14.04 -28.31 15.53
CA ALA A 91 13.86 -27.86 16.90
C ALA A 91 13.00 -26.59 16.93
N MET A 92 12.06 -26.50 17.89
CA MET A 92 11.26 -25.32 18.14
C MET A 92 12.18 -24.17 18.58
N GLY A 93 12.49 -23.25 17.68
CA GLY A 93 13.21 -22.02 17.97
C GLY A 93 12.25 -20.83 18.03
N SER A 94 12.51 -19.85 18.87
CA SER A 94 11.91 -18.53 18.72
C SER A 94 12.66 -17.80 17.60
N SER A 95 11.94 -17.22 16.67
CA SER A 95 12.50 -16.36 15.62
C SER A 95 11.71 -15.07 15.55
N THR A 96 12.40 -13.98 15.27
CA THR A 96 11.76 -12.68 15.05
C THR A 96 11.51 -12.51 13.56
N ILE A 97 10.26 -12.25 13.20
CA ILE A 97 9.87 -11.83 11.87
C ILE A 97 9.98 -10.31 11.82
N THR A 98 10.57 -9.79 10.76
CA THR A 98 10.60 -8.36 10.47
C THR A 98 9.80 -8.11 9.20
N TYR A 99 8.87 -7.16 9.26
CA TYR A 99 8.01 -6.81 8.14
C TYR A 99 8.55 -5.61 7.40
N GLY A 100 8.82 -5.80 6.09
CA GLY A 100 9.30 -4.74 5.21
C GLY A 100 10.77 -4.36 5.40
N SER A 101 11.09 -3.16 4.97
CA SER A 101 12.44 -2.57 4.92
C SER A 101 12.38 -1.09 5.28
N LEU A 102 13.41 -0.54 5.92
CA LEU A 102 13.56 0.92 6.08
C LEU A 102 13.97 1.59 4.75
N GLY A 103 14.39 0.80 3.77
CA GLY A 103 14.75 1.26 2.44
C GLY A 103 16.00 2.13 2.38
N THR A 104 16.20 2.77 1.24
CA THR A 104 17.30 3.70 0.97
C THR A 104 16.75 5.05 0.56
N THR A 105 17.27 6.13 1.11
CA THR A 105 16.86 7.50 0.75
C THR A 105 16.97 7.73 -0.76
N GLY A 106 15.92 8.31 -1.33
CA GLY A 106 15.82 8.57 -2.77
C GLY A 106 15.41 7.39 -3.64
N GLU A 107 15.19 6.20 -3.05
CA GLU A 107 14.74 5.00 -3.76
C GLU A 107 13.43 4.47 -3.18
N LEU A 108 12.60 3.85 -4.03
CA LEU A 108 11.41 3.11 -3.62
C LEU A 108 11.54 1.66 -4.08
N LYS A 109 11.53 0.75 -3.12
CA LYS A 109 11.56 -0.69 -3.37
C LYS A 109 10.39 -1.38 -2.69
N SER A 110 9.85 -2.41 -3.34
CA SER A 110 8.76 -3.21 -2.78
C SER A 110 9.08 -3.70 -1.36
N GLY A 111 8.20 -3.38 -0.43
CA GLY A 111 8.36 -3.67 0.99
C GLY A 111 8.96 -2.51 1.81
N ASP A 112 9.35 -1.40 1.20
CA ASP A 112 9.78 -0.21 1.95
C ASP A 112 8.61 0.30 2.81
N ALA A 113 8.90 0.52 4.09
CA ALA A 113 7.93 0.88 5.11
C ALA A 113 7.78 2.40 5.23
N PHE A 114 6.55 2.85 5.32
CA PHE A 114 6.15 4.25 5.46
C PHE A 114 5.10 4.38 6.57
N ASP A 115 5.16 5.48 7.30
CA ASP A 115 4.08 5.93 8.17
C ASP A 115 3.35 7.07 7.45
N CYS A 116 2.03 6.94 7.27
CA CYS A 116 1.26 7.86 6.42
C CYS A 116 0.13 8.51 7.22
N ASP A 117 0.15 9.84 7.36
CA ASP A 117 -0.95 10.63 7.91
C ASP A 117 -2.19 10.57 6.99
N VAL A 118 -2.86 9.41 6.98
CA VAL A 118 -4.04 9.21 6.11
C VAL A 118 -5.28 9.89 6.65
N ASN A 119 -5.40 10.02 7.96
CA ASN A 119 -6.53 10.64 8.65
C ASN A 119 -6.43 12.19 8.67
N GLY A 120 -5.25 12.75 8.40
CA GLY A 120 -4.97 14.18 8.31
C GLY A 120 -4.98 14.90 9.65
N ASP A 121 -4.50 14.25 10.70
CA ASP A 121 -4.31 14.86 12.02
C ASP A 121 -2.90 15.45 12.21
N GLY A 122 -2.00 15.24 11.25
CA GLY A 122 -0.63 15.73 11.27
C GLY A 122 0.34 14.83 12.04
N ILE A 123 -0.09 13.62 12.41
CA ILE A 123 0.72 12.64 13.14
C ILE A 123 1.02 11.46 12.21
N TYR A 124 2.20 10.88 12.31
CA TYR A 124 2.60 9.66 11.62
C TYR A 124 2.71 8.54 12.66
N ASP A 125 1.61 7.85 12.90
CA ASP A 125 1.55 6.82 13.92
C ASP A 125 1.99 5.45 13.35
N PRO A 126 3.17 4.92 13.71
CA PRO A 126 3.64 3.65 13.19
C PRO A 126 2.73 2.47 13.59
N GLU A 127 1.98 2.58 14.70
CA GLU A 127 1.12 1.49 15.19
C GLU A 127 -0.24 1.43 14.47
N THR A 128 -0.69 2.54 13.87
CA THR A 128 -2.00 2.62 13.24
C THR A 128 -1.99 3.12 11.79
N GLU A 129 -0.87 3.67 11.32
CA GLU A 129 -0.75 4.30 9.99
C GLU A 129 0.45 3.78 9.19
N ARG A 130 0.91 2.54 9.47
CA ARG A 130 1.96 1.86 8.73
C ARG A 130 1.47 1.36 7.38
N PHE A 131 2.25 1.66 6.35
CA PHE A 131 2.07 1.20 4.98
C PHE A 131 3.37 0.64 4.40
N TYR A 132 3.24 -0.16 3.36
CA TYR A 132 4.39 -0.70 2.62
C TYR A 132 4.25 -0.38 1.14
N TYR A 133 5.30 0.11 0.54
CA TYR A 133 5.32 0.33 -0.90
C TYR A 133 5.25 -0.99 -1.64
N VAL A 134 4.30 -1.10 -2.56
CA VAL A 134 4.10 -2.28 -3.40
C VAL A 134 4.81 -2.08 -4.74
N LYS A 135 4.45 -1.02 -5.45
CA LYS A 135 4.96 -0.67 -6.78
C LYS A 135 4.42 0.71 -7.20
N ASP A 136 4.87 1.19 -8.35
CA ASP A 136 4.23 2.33 -9.00
C ASP A 136 2.88 1.92 -9.62
N LEU A 137 1.95 2.88 -9.66
CA LEU A 137 0.67 2.67 -10.32
C LEU A 137 0.87 2.38 -11.81
N GLU A 138 0.14 1.42 -12.34
CA GLU A 138 0.21 1.09 -13.76
C GLU A 138 -0.17 2.31 -14.61
N ASN A 139 0.66 2.62 -15.60
CA ASN A 139 0.54 3.78 -16.50
C ASN A 139 0.69 5.16 -15.80
N ASN A 140 1.11 5.21 -14.55
CA ASN A 140 1.45 6.46 -13.87
C ASN A 140 2.53 6.22 -12.79
N ASP A 141 3.78 6.26 -13.18
CA ASP A 141 4.95 6.06 -12.32
C ASP A 141 5.20 7.20 -11.31
N ASN A 142 4.46 8.29 -11.39
CA ASN A 142 4.45 9.35 -10.37
C ASN A 142 3.56 9.05 -9.16
N ILE A 143 2.80 7.95 -9.21
CA ILE A 143 1.94 7.53 -8.11
C ILE A 143 2.46 6.22 -7.53
N ALA A 144 2.72 6.20 -6.24
CA ALA A 144 3.05 5.02 -5.47
C ALA A 144 1.78 4.31 -5.00
N VAL A 145 1.79 2.99 -5.10
CA VAL A 145 0.77 2.09 -4.54
C VAL A 145 1.33 1.56 -3.22
N LEU A 146 0.66 1.88 -2.12
CA LEU A 146 1.05 1.44 -0.78
C LEU A 146 -0.06 0.59 -0.16
N ILE A 147 0.33 -0.52 0.48
CA ILE A 147 -0.61 -1.41 1.16
C ILE A 147 -0.54 -1.20 2.67
N TYR A 148 -1.69 -1.12 3.30
CA TYR A 148 -1.82 -1.00 4.74
C TYR A 148 -1.29 -2.25 5.46
N TYR A 149 -0.77 -2.11 6.67
CA TYR A 149 -0.15 -3.22 7.43
C TYR A 149 -1.16 -4.22 8.00
N ASN A 150 -2.45 -3.88 8.07
CA ASN A 150 -3.47 -4.66 8.77
C ASN A 150 -4.76 -4.81 7.93
N ASN A 151 -5.58 -5.80 8.26
CA ASN A 151 -6.95 -5.85 7.80
C ASN A 151 -7.79 -4.74 8.45
N VAL A 152 -8.91 -4.40 7.84
CA VAL A 152 -9.86 -3.39 8.34
C VAL A 152 -11.28 -3.93 8.41
N SER A 153 -12.07 -3.31 9.28
CA SER A 153 -13.52 -3.42 9.36
C SER A 153 -14.10 -2.01 9.46
N ASN A 154 -14.97 -1.65 8.53
CA ASN A 154 -15.52 -0.29 8.44
C ASN A 154 -14.44 0.81 8.52
N GLY A 155 -13.34 0.59 7.82
CA GLY A 155 -12.21 1.52 7.73
C GLY A 155 -11.29 1.59 8.94
N THR A 156 -11.53 0.81 9.99
CA THR A 156 -10.67 0.75 11.19
C THR A 156 -9.86 -0.55 11.25
N PRO A 157 -8.65 -0.54 11.85
CA PRO A 157 -7.85 -1.75 11.98
C PRO A 157 -8.61 -2.88 12.65
N SER A 158 -8.63 -4.05 12.03
CA SER A 158 -9.28 -5.25 12.58
C SER A 158 -8.67 -6.51 11.98
N ASN A 159 -8.12 -7.36 12.83
CA ASN A 159 -7.66 -8.69 12.44
C ASN A 159 -8.56 -9.82 12.99
N ASP A 160 -9.75 -9.47 13.46
CA ASP A 160 -10.73 -10.37 14.06
C ASP A 160 -11.97 -10.58 13.20
N THR A 161 -12.12 -9.76 12.15
CA THR A 161 -13.32 -9.72 11.33
C THR A 161 -13.00 -10.16 9.91
N TYR A 162 -13.83 -11.02 9.36
CA TYR A 162 -13.74 -11.54 8.01
C TYR A 162 -15.00 -11.21 7.23
N TYR A 163 -14.88 -11.16 5.91
CA TYR A 163 -15.95 -10.77 5.00
C TYR A 163 -15.99 -11.67 3.78
N GLN A 164 -17.18 -11.85 3.24
CA GLN A 164 -17.35 -12.45 1.92
C GLN A 164 -16.83 -11.49 0.85
N TYR A 165 -16.37 -12.02 -0.26
CA TYR A 165 -16.07 -11.24 -1.46
C TYR A 165 -17.34 -10.60 -2.00
N TYR A 166 -18.38 -11.44 -2.17
CA TYR A 166 -19.71 -11.07 -2.56
C TYR A 166 -20.74 -12.00 -1.90
N THR A 167 -21.98 -11.55 -1.76
CA THR A 167 -23.04 -12.30 -1.04
C THR A 167 -23.68 -13.41 -1.86
N ILE A 168 -23.49 -13.43 -3.17
CA ILE A 168 -23.98 -14.45 -4.09
C ILE A 168 -22.80 -15.26 -4.63
N ALA A 169 -22.99 -16.52 -5.00
CA ALA A 169 -21.95 -17.44 -5.48
C ALA A 169 -21.44 -17.12 -6.89
N GLU A 170 -21.25 -15.84 -7.17
CA GLU A 170 -20.86 -15.32 -8.48
C GLU A 170 -19.82 -14.22 -8.33
N ASN A 171 -18.68 -14.36 -9.01
CA ASN A 171 -17.57 -13.42 -8.85
C ASN A 171 -17.58 -12.24 -9.82
N TRP A 172 -18.48 -12.24 -10.81
CA TRP A 172 -18.52 -11.18 -11.82
C TRP A 172 -19.09 -9.84 -11.32
N HIS A 173 -19.71 -9.82 -10.15
CA HIS A 173 -20.10 -8.58 -9.47
C HIS A 173 -18.94 -7.89 -8.75
N GLY A 174 -17.80 -8.58 -8.64
CA GLY A 174 -16.64 -8.06 -7.93
C GLY A 174 -16.76 -8.14 -6.40
N PRO A 175 -15.79 -7.57 -5.68
CA PRO A 175 -15.66 -7.68 -4.23
C PRO A 175 -16.53 -6.68 -3.45
N LEU A 176 -17.79 -6.46 -3.84
CA LEU A 176 -18.62 -5.37 -3.31
C LEU A 176 -18.81 -5.46 -1.80
N ASN A 177 -18.93 -6.68 -1.25
CA ASN A 177 -19.07 -6.85 0.20
C ASN A 177 -17.75 -6.56 0.94
N ALA A 178 -16.62 -6.98 0.40
CA ALA A 178 -15.30 -6.64 0.93
C ALA A 178 -15.01 -5.13 0.78
N MET A 179 -15.36 -4.53 -0.36
CA MET A 179 -15.17 -3.10 -0.60
C MET A 179 -15.90 -2.23 0.43
N SER A 180 -17.10 -2.65 0.90
CA SER A 180 -17.87 -1.90 1.89
C SER A 180 -17.15 -1.72 3.24
N GLN A 181 -16.07 -2.45 3.47
CA GLN A 181 -15.28 -2.39 4.69
C GLN A 181 -14.09 -1.42 4.59
N LEU A 182 -13.80 -0.93 3.40
CA LEU A 182 -12.68 -0.02 3.17
C LEU A 182 -12.90 1.34 3.85
N PRO A 183 -11.81 2.03 4.22
CA PRO A 183 -11.92 3.37 4.79
C PRO A 183 -12.51 4.35 3.78
N THR A 184 -13.45 5.14 4.26
CA THR A 184 -14.09 6.20 3.48
C THR A 184 -13.18 7.42 3.32
N THR A 185 -13.50 8.28 2.35
CA THR A 185 -12.83 9.58 2.17
C THR A 185 -12.97 10.53 3.37
N ALA A 186 -13.96 10.31 4.23
CA ALA A 186 -14.13 11.05 5.47
C ALA A 186 -13.22 10.53 6.60
N GLN A 187 -12.91 9.23 6.61
CA GLN A 187 -12.01 8.61 7.58
C GLN A 187 -10.54 8.85 7.23
N TRP A 188 -10.16 8.64 5.97
CA TRP A 188 -8.81 8.86 5.46
C TRP A 188 -8.80 10.05 4.49
N LYS A 189 -8.96 11.25 5.05
CA LYS A 189 -9.19 12.48 4.28
C LYS A 189 -7.98 13.01 3.52
N ASN A 190 -6.76 12.56 3.88
CA ASN A 190 -5.52 13.01 3.24
C ASN A 190 -5.16 12.20 2.00
N VAL A 191 -5.80 11.07 1.76
CA VAL A 191 -5.52 10.21 0.60
C VAL A 191 -6.73 10.13 -0.32
N LYS A 192 -6.45 10.01 -1.61
CA LYS A 192 -7.48 9.95 -2.64
C LYS A 192 -7.03 9.06 -3.78
N LEU A 193 -7.89 8.15 -4.20
CA LEU A 193 -7.62 7.33 -5.36
C LEU A 193 -7.53 8.16 -6.65
N SER A 194 -6.59 7.84 -7.51
CA SER A 194 -6.42 8.47 -8.83
C SER A 194 -7.56 8.13 -9.77
N GLN A 195 -8.15 6.94 -9.61
CA GLN A 195 -9.33 6.49 -10.34
C GLN A 195 -10.33 5.86 -9.36
N THR A 196 -11.50 6.47 -9.27
CA THR A 196 -12.60 5.99 -8.42
C THR A 196 -13.55 5.06 -9.16
N SER A 197 -13.54 5.07 -10.49
CA SER A 197 -14.32 4.14 -11.33
C SER A 197 -13.35 3.15 -12.00
N ARG A 198 -13.42 1.88 -11.61
CA ARG A 198 -12.49 0.85 -12.03
C ARG A 198 -13.23 -0.31 -12.70
N LYS A 199 -12.82 -0.68 -13.89
CA LYS A 199 -13.41 -1.82 -14.58
C LYS A 199 -12.93 -3.13 -13.93
N LEU A 200 -13.87 -4.00 -13.58
CA LEU A 200 -13.55 -5.32 -13.06
C LEU A 200 -12.89 -6.16 -14.15
N VAL A 201 -11.73 -6.72 -13.84
CA VAL A 201 -10.96 -7.60 -14.72
C VAL A 201 -10.45 -8.82 -13.97
N ASN A 202 -10.34 -9.95 -14.65
CA ASN A 202 -9.77 -11.17 -14.07
C ASN A 202 -8.24 -11.16 -14.04
N GLU A 203 -7.64 -12.24 -13.60
CA GLU A 203 -6.18 -12.42 -13.50
C GLU A 203 -5.43 -12.35 -14.84
N TYR A 204 -6.13 -12.38 -15.97
CA TYR A 204 -5.56 -12.21 -17.30
C TYR A 204 -5.80 -10.81 -17.88
N GLY A 205 -6.45 -9.91 -17.11
CA GLY A 205 -6.79 -8.56 -17.54
C GLY A 205 -7.99 -8.50 -18.48
N THR A 206 -8.78 -9.58 -18.59
CA THR A 206 -9.98 -9.60 -19.43
C THR A 206 -11.24 -9.34 -18.60
N THR A 207 -12.28 -8.84 -19.27
CA THR A 207 -13.59 -8.49 -18.68
C THR A 207 -14.63 -9.59 -18.82
N SER A 208 -14.18 -10.83 -19.03
CA SER A 208 -15.04 -12.01 -19.12
C SER A 208 -14.37 -13.22 -18.50
N SER A 209 -15.18 -14.12 -17.94
CA SER A 209 -14.72 -15.43 -17.46
C SER A 209 -14.45 -16.38 -18.63
N LYS A 210 -13.75 -17.49 -18.37
CA LYS A 210 -13.54 -18.56 -19.34
C LYS A 210 -14.84 -19.15 -19.84
N ASP A 211 -15.89 -19.16 -19.01
CA ASP A 211 -17.21 -19.70 -19.35
C ASP A 211 -18.10 -18.69 -20.09
N GLY A 212 -17.53 -17.56 -20.53
CA GLY A 212 -18.20 -16.56 -21.34
C GLY A 212 -19.06 -15.55 -20.56
N HIS A 213 -19.06 -15.58 -19.22
CA HIS A 213 -19.71 -14.55 -18.42
C HIS A 213 -18.93 -13.25 -18.52
N SER A 214 -19.58 -12.18 -18.94
CA SER A 214 -19.02 -10.84 -18.90
C SER A 214 -18.93 -10.33 -17.46
N TYR A 215 -17.90 -9.53 -17.17
CA TYR A 215 -17.85 -8.72 -15.96
C TYR A 215 -18.40 -7.33 -16.28
N PRO A 216 -19.72 -7.11 -16.21
CA PRO A 216 -20.35 -5.85 -16.60
C PRO A 216 -20.04 -4.74 -15.60
N GLU A 217 -19.66 -5.13 -14.41
CA GLU A 217 -19.56 -4.21 -13.29
C GLU A 217 -18.36 -3.28 -13.41
N THR A 218 -18.63 -2.02 -13.15
CA THR A 218 -17.63 -1.00 -12.87
C THR A 218 -17.64 -0.79 -11.38
N LEU A 219 -16.53 -1.07 -10.72
CA LEU A 219 -16.40 -0.87 -9.27
C LEU A 219 -16.35 0.63 -8.98
N ASP A 220 -17.25 1.09 -8.13
CA ASP A 220 -17.32 2.48 -7.70
C ASP A 220 -16.62 2.66 -6.34
N TYR A 221 -15.46 3.28 -6.37
CA TYR A 221 -14.66 3.65 -5.19
C TYR A 221 -14.83 5.13 -4.80
N SER A 222 -15.82 5.86 -5.32
CA SER A 222 -15.96 7.31 -5.12
C SER A 222 -16.08 7.72 -3.64
N ASN A 223 -16.63 6.83 -2.80
CA ASN A 223 -16.78 7.05 -1.37
C ASN A 223 -15.59 6.57 -0.54
N TYR A 224 -14.61 5.91 -1.16
CA TYR A 224 -13.50 5.27 -0.46
C TYR A 224 -12.18 5.99 -0.72
N ALA A 225 -11.36 6.07 0.31
CA ALA A 225 -10.00 6.60 0.23
C ALA A 225 -8.97 5.54 -0.21
N ALA A 226 -9.38 4.27 -0.19
CA ALA A 226 -8.56 3.12 -0.50
C ALA A 226 -9.31 2.12 -1.38
N ARG A 227 -8.58 1.20 -1.98
CA ARG A 227 -9.08 0.10 -2.79
C ARG A 227 -8.48 -1.24 -2.35
N LEU A 228 -8.89 -2.32 -2.98
CA LEU A 228 -8.24 -3.62 -2.82
C LEU A 228 -7.02 -3.73 -3.73
N LEU A 229 -6.05 -4.57 -3.33
CA LEU A 229 -4.92 -4.96 -4.16
C LEU A 229 -5.41 -5.81 -5.33
N THR A 230 -4.83 -5.65 -6.51
CA THR A 230 -5.19 -6.44 -7.70
C THR A 230 -4.22 -7.60 -7.91
N MET A 231 -4.67 -8.63 -8.63
CA MET A 231 -3.80 -9.72 -9.06
C MET A 231 -2.68 -9.24 -10.00
N ALA A 232 -2.95 -8.22 -10.82
CA ALA A 232 -1.94 -7.64 -11.69
C ALA A 232 -0.77 -7.01 -10.92
N GLU A 233 -1.07 -6.40 -9.76
CA GLU A 233 -0.04 -5.85 -8.87
C GLU A 233 0.74 -6.97 -8.17
N VAL A 234 0.07 -8.00 -7.67
CA VAL A 234 0.73 -9.17 -7.06
C VAL A 234 1.65 -9.89 -8.04
N LYS A 235 1.24 -10.06 -9.30
CA LYS A 235 2.07 -10.67 -10.36
C LYS A 235 3.38 -9.93 -10.63
N LYS A 236 3.44 -8.63 -10.35
CA LYS A 236 4.70 -7.86 -10.51
C LYS A 236 5.69 -8.12 -9.37
N LEU A 237 5.20 -8.54 -8.22
CA LEU A 237 6.03 -8.86 -7.05
C LEU A 237 6.58 -10.28 -7.10
N THR A 238 5.85 -11.20 -7.70
CA THR A 238 6.20 -12.61 -7.74
C THR A 238 6.60 -13.01 -9.16
N THR A 239 7.68 -13.75 -9.32
CA THR A 239 8.09 -14.32 -10.60
C THR A 239 7.33 -15.61 -10.93
N ALA A 240 6.51 -16.09 -10.00
CA ALA A 240 5.80 -17.32 -10.13
C ALA A 240 4.59 -17.17 -11.08
N TYR A 241 4.44 -18.13 -11.97
CA TYR A 241 3.29 -18.23 -12.85
C TYR A 241 2.05 -18.58 -12.04
N ILE A 242 0.99 -17.81 -12.20
CA ILE A 242 -0.29 -18.14 -11.57
C ILE A 242 -1.05 -19.15 -12.47
N PRO A 243 -1.55 -20.26 -11.91
CA PRO A 243 -1.70 -20.51 -10.48
C PRO A 243 -0.50 -21.26 -9.88
N SER A 244 0.35 -20.55 -9.19
CA SER A 244 1.36 -21.18 -8.35
C SER A 244 0.70 -21.56 -7.02
N TRP A 245 0.55 -22.83 -6.78
CA TRP A 245 0.05 -23.39 -5.52
C TRP A 245 1.19 -23.66 -4.53
N LYS A 246 2.36 -23.10 -4.79
CA LYS A 246 3.56 -23.34 -3.97
C LYS A 246 3.48 -22.50 -2.70
N ASN A 247 3.56 -23.16 -1.57
CA ASN A 247 3.73 -22.50 -0.28
C ASN A 247 5.05 -21.71 -0.27
N GLY A 248 5.03 -20.55 0.40
CA GLY A 248 6.22 -19.73 0.55
C GLY A 248 6.53 -18.83 -0.66
N GLU A 249 5.64 -18.72 -1.64
CA GLU A 249 5.84 -17.85 -2.81
C GLU A 249 6.04 -16.37 -2.44
N LEU A 250 5.46 -15.96 -1.32
CA LEU A 250 5.56 -14.60 -0.79
C LEU A 250 6.63 -14.44 0.30
N ASP A 251 7.57 -15.38 0.44
CA ASP A 251 8.62 -15.30 1.49
C ASP A 251 9.48 -14.05 1.39
N ALA A 252 9.72 -13.57 0.17
CA ALA A 252 10.44 -12.31 -0.05
C ALA A 252 9.56 -11.05 0.20
N HIS A 253 8.25 -11.24 0.48
CA HIS A 253 7.28 -10.16 0.60
C HIS A 253 6.41 -10.33 1.86
N LEU A 254 7.05 -10.62 3.01
CA LEU A 254 6.36 -10.90 4.27
C LEU A 254 5.45 -9.76 4.75
N TYR A 255 5.75 -8.53 4.35
CA TYR A 255 4.88 -7.38 4.64
C TYR A 255 3.45 -7.56 4.10
N LEU A 256 3.25 -8.41 3.06
CA LEU A 256 1.91 -8.72 2.53
C LEU A 256 1.07 -9.61 3.45
N VAL A 257 1.67 -10.25 4.45
CA VAL A 257 0.97 -11.18 5.36
C VAL A 257 0.95 -10.71 6.81
N GLU A 258 1.49 -9.54 7.10
CA GLU A 258 1.45 -8.94 8.44
C GLU A 258 0.00 -8.77 8.91
N ASN A 259 -0.25 -9.11 10.17
CA ASN A 259 -1.55 -8.99 10.85
C ASN A 259 -2.78 -9.55 10.11
N THR A 260 -2.57 -10.47 9.16
CA THR A 260 -3.66 -11.06 8.38
C THR A 260 -3.92 -12.53 8.70
N ASN A 261 -3.30 -13.06 9.76
CA ASN A 261 -3.43 -14.45 10.18
C ASN A 261 -4.44 -14.60 11.32
N PHE A 262 -5.66 -14.99 10.96
CA PHE A 262 -6.74 -15.25 11.91
C PHE A 262 -6.52 -16.57 12.68
N SER A 263 -5.78 -17.54 12.14
CA SER A 263 -5.57 -18.86 12.75
C SER A 263 -4.84 -18.79 14.10
N LYS A 264 -4.14 -17.70 14.38
CA LYS A 264 -3.54 -17.46 15.70
C LYS A 264 -4.57 -17.36 16.83
N LYS A 265 -5.83 -17.02 16.51
CA LYS A 265 -6.87 -16.75 17.51
C LYS A 265 -7.80 -17.94 17.74
N ASP A 266 -8.14 -18.70 16.70
CA ASP A 266 -9.23 -19.68 16.80
C ASP A 266 -8.99 -21.01 16.09
N ASN A 267 -7.76 -21.30 15.65
CA ASN A 267 -7.44 -22.47 14.82
C ASN A 267 -8.24 -22.55 13.50
N SER A 268 -8.65 -21.42 12.97
CA SER A 268 -9.41 -21.34 11.72
C SER A 268 -8.59 -21.88 10.53
N LYS A 269 -9.29 -22.34 9.50
CA LYS A 269 -8.67 -23.05 8.37
C LYS A 269 -8.05 -22.14 7.33
N PHE A 270 -8.48 -20.88 7.26
CA PHE A 270 -8.03 -19.91 6.26
C PHE A 270 -7.85 -18.55 6.90
N ASP A 271 -6.91 -17.81 6.37
CA ASP A 271 -6.54 -16.47 6.77
C ASP A 271 -5.93 -15.71 5.59
N GLY A 272 -5.98 -14.40 5.65
CA GLY A 272 -5.52 -13.54 4.59
C GLY A 272 -6.51 -12.44 4.24
N TYR A 273 -6.51 -11.99 2.99
CA TYR A 273 -7.41 -10.94 2.53
C TYR A 273 -7.75 -11.05 1.05
N TRP A 274 -8.90 -10.49 0.68
CA TRP A 274 -9.40 -10.45 -0.68
C TRP A 274 -8.56 -9.54 -1.57
N LEU A 275 -8.32 -10.01 -2.80
CA LEU A 275 -7.90 -9.16 -3.92
C LEU A 275 -9.14 -8.63 -4.66
N GLU A 276 -8.99 -7.53 -5.40
CA GLU A 276 -10.06 -6.98 -6.24
C GLU A 276 -10.50 -7.98 -7.33
N THR A 277 -9.56 -8.79 -7.80
CA THR A 277 -9.64 -9.61 -9.00
C THR A 277 -10.49 -10.87 -8.82
N PRO A 278 -11.52 -11.10 -9.65
CA PRO A 278 -12.23 -12.38 -9.72
C PRO A 278 -11.38 -13.45 -10.41
N ARG A 279 -11.64 -14.73 -10.11
CA ARG A 279 -10.98 -15.84 -10.79
C ARG A 279 -11.68 -16.18 -12.11
N ASN A 280 -10.92 -16.22 -13.20
CA ASN A 280 -11.44 -16.50 -14.53
C ASN A 280 -12.06 -17.90 -14.69
N THR A 281 -11.38 -18.93 -14.17
CA THR A 281 -11.74 -20.33 -14.42
C THR A 281 -12.80 -20.90 -13.48
N MET A 282 -13.24 -20.14 -12.50
CA MET A 282 -14.23 -20.54 -11.48
C MET A 282 -15.09 -19.31 -11.15
N SER A 283 -16.31 -19.30 -11.67
CA SER A 283 -17.23 -18.15 -11.53
C SER A 283 -17.68 -17.86 -10.10
N ASN A 284 -17.44 -18.77 -9.17
CA ASN A 284 -17.76 -18.63 -7.75
C ASN A 284 -16.51 -18.38 -6.87
N HIS A 285 -15.32 -18.05 -7.44
CA HIS A 285 -14.09 -17.83 -6.67
C HIS A 285 -13.53 -16.43 -6.88
N GLY A 286 -13.05 -15.84 -5.79
CA GLY A 286 -12.18 -14.66 -5.76
C GLY A 286 -10.75 -15.03 -5.41
N TRP A 287 -9.78 -14.19 -5.79
CA TRP A 287 -8.39 -14.35 -5.39
C TRP A 287 -8.13 -13.74 -4.01
N ILE A 288 -7.23 -14.36 -3.26
CA ILE A 288 -6.78 -13.93 -1.93
C ILE A 288 -5.26 -13.99 -1.83
N ILE A 289 -4.70 -13.19 -0.94
CA ILE A 289 -3.42 -13.49 -0.30
C ILE A 289 -3.72 -14.42 0.85
N TYR A 290 -3.14 -15.61 0.80
CA TYR A 290 -3.30 -16.64 1.84
C TYR A 290 -2.10 -16.59 2.78
N ALA A 291 -2.31 -16.04 3.98
CA ALA A 291 -1.23 -15.70 4.89
C ALA A 291 -0.51 -16.92 5.46
N THR A 292 -1.23 -17.93 5.95
CA THR A 292 -0.64 -19.12 6.57
C THR A 292 0.29 -19.88 5.62
N ALA A 293 -0.06 -19.97 4.35
CA ALA A 293 0.76 -20.62 3.34
C ALA A 293 1.66 -19.66 2.56
N ARG A 294 1.57 -18.35 2.82
CA ARG A 294 2.35 -17.28 2.16
C ARG A 294 2.33 -17.41 0.65
N ARG A 295 1.14 -17.49 0.11
CA ARG A 295 0.93 -17.66 -1.33
C ARG A 295 -0.33 -16.95 -1.80
N VAL A 296 -0.46 -16.82 -3.11
CA VAL A 296 -1.73 -16.44 -3.73
C VAL A 296 -2.62 -17.69 -3.82
N HIS A 297 -3.88 -17.55 -3.47
CA HIS A 297 -4.88 -18.62 -3.50
C HIS A 297 -6.22 -18.09 -3.99
N SER A 298 -7.18 -18.96 -4.26
CA SER A 298 -8.55 -18.57 -4.55
C SER A 298 -9.54 -19.38 -3.73
N VAL A 299 -10.59 -18.73 -3.27
CA VAL A 299 -11.64 -19.34 -2.46
C VAL A 299 -13.01 -18.93 -2.95
N GLU A 300 -14.03 -19.68 -2.56
CA GLU A 300 -15.42 -19.34 -2.92
C GLU A 300 -15.83 -17.98 -2.33
N VAL A 301 -16.48 -17.16 -3.15
CA VAL A 301 -16.77 -15.74 -2.84
C VAL A 301 -17.76 -15.53 -1.69
N GLN A 302 -18.62 -16.53 -1.43
CA GLN A 302 -19.63 -16.45 -0.36
C GLN A 302 -19.32 -17.33 0.86
N ARG A 303 -18.15 -17.98 0.89
CA ARG A 303 -17.79 -18.86 2.02
C ARG A 303 -17.69 -18.06 3.32
N THR A 304 -18.30 -18.62 4.38
CA THR A 304 -18.27 -18.05 5.73
C THR A 304 -17.34 -18.85 6.66
N ASP A 305 -16.93 -20.04 6.25
CA ASP A 305 -15.98 -20.91 6.98
C ASP A 305 -14.51 -20.62 6.63
N VAL A 306 -14.28 -19.63 5.75
CA VAL A 306 -12.98 -19.16 5.34
C VAL A 306 -12.81 -17.75 5.88
N LEU A 307 -11.85 -17.56 6.75
CA LEU A 307 -11.58 -16.26 7.36
C LEU A 307 -10.72 -15.41 6.43
N VAL A 308 -11.35 -14.57 5.65
CA VAL A 308 -10.69 -13.66 4.70
C VAL A 308 -11.06 -12.21 5.04
N GLY A 309 -10.04 -11.42 5.35
CA GLY A 309 -10.19 -10.02 5.72
C GLY A 309 -10.20 -9.09 4.50
N VAL A 310 -10.11 -7.81 4.81
CA VAL A 310 -10.04 -6.71 3.84
C VAL A 310 -8.83 -5.87 4.19
N ARG A 311 -7.89 -5.71 3.24
CA ARG A 311 -6.66 -4.95 3.46
C ARG A 311 -6.57 -3.80 2.46
N PRO A 312 -6.59 -2.55 2.95
CA PRO A 312 -6.61 -1.37 2.10
C PRO A 312 -5.30 -1.14 1.34
N VAL A 313 -5.44 -0.60 0.14
CA VAL A 313 -4.35 -0.05 -0.68
C VAL A 313 -4.66 1.41 -0.98
N ILE A 314 -3.71 2.30 -0.73
CA ILE A 314 -3.77 3.71 -1.08
C ILE A 314 -2.90 4.03 -2.28
N GLU A 315 -3.22 5.14 -2.93
CA GLU A 315 -2.47 5.72 -4.05
C GLU A 315 -1.98 7.10 -3.62
N VAL A 316 -0.67 7.29 -3.58
CA VAL A 316 -0.06 8.53 -3.11
C VAL A 316 0.90 9.06 -4.18
N SER A 317 0.78 10.35 -4.51
CA SER A 317 1.78 10.98 -5.37
C SER A 317 3.16 10.86 -4.75
N LYS A 318 4.17 10.41 -5.50
CA LYS A 318 5.57 10.38 -5.03
C LYS A 318 6.04 11.75 -4.54
N ASN A 319 5.39 12.79 -5.02
CA ASN A 319 5.61 14.14 -4.55
C ASN A 319 5.08 14.42 -3.14
N ASP A 320 4.26 13.55 -2.60
CA ASP A 320 3.70 13.64 -1.26
C ASP A 320 4.28 12.53 -0.34
N ILE A 321 5.40 11.90 -0.75
CA ILE A 321 6.14 10.91 0.02
C ILE A 321 7.55 11.43 0.28
N SER A 322 7.97 11.44 1.52
CA SER A 322 9.37 11.67 1.91
C SER A 322 10.11 10.33 1.95
N TYR A 323 11.02 10.09 0.97
CA TYR A 323 11.72 8.81 0.84
C TYR A 323 13.18 8.95 0.42
#